data_4835a3faa2e32a1879a062360977df3c
#
_entry.id   4835a3faa2e32a1879a062360977df3c
#
_cell.length_a   1.000
_cell.length_b   1.000
_cell.length_c   1.000
_cell.angle_alpha   90.00
_cell.angle_beta   90.00
_cell.angle_gamma   90.00
#
_symmetry.space_group_name_H-M   'P 1'
#
loop_
_entity.id
_entity.type
_entity.pdbx_description
1 polymer ?
#
loop_
_entity_poly.entity_id
_entity_poly.type
_entity_poly.pdbx_seq_one_letter_code
_entity_poly.pdbx_strand_id
1 'polypeptide(L)'
;MRKKGGLSLANSLQEEYQKIVKMNYSELVTYLNNKYGPVPGSYFRTPTCKSKNSKITRSMEGLEVHHVGEDKYPNLSDIKYALTAPWEEQLPDHLVYCNLLEHILLHTLISEKHGTLQPYFSFKADLIRDIINDYEFKREWLKVVYSQMKDNKELLIELYDRVNAKSLLNL
;
A
#
# COMPACT_ATOMS: atom_id res chain seq x y z
N MET A 1 28.59 -28.99 -13.71
CA MET A 1 27.30 -28.60 -13.15
C MET A 1 27.20 -27.08 -13.07
N ARG A 2 26.40 -26.45 -13.96
CA ARG A 2 26.17 -24.99 -13.94
C ARG A 2 25.13 -24.68 -12.84
N LYS A 3 25.51 -23.88 -11.83
CA LYS A 3 24.57 -23.29 -10.88
C LYS A 3 23.63 -22.36 -11.67
N LYS A 4 22.34 -22.68 -11.70
CA LYS A 4 21.30 -21.76 -12.16
C LYS A 4 21.30 -20.60 -11.15
N GLY A 5 21.74 -19.41 -11.61
CA GLY A 5 21.64 -18.18 -10.84
C GLY A 5 20.17 -17.87 -10.61
N GLY A 6 19.73 -17.87 -9.36
CA GLY A 6 18.44 -17.30 -8.99
C GLY A 6 18.48 -15.80 -9.28
N LEU A 7 17.51 -15.29 -10.04
CA LEU A 7 17.25 -13.84 -10.08
C LEU A 7 17.14 -13.35 -8.62
N SER A 8 17.83 -12.26 -8.30
CA SER A 8 17.71 -11.70 -6.94
C SER A 8 16.30 -11.18 -6.74
N LEU A 9 15.79 -11.23 -5.51
CA LEU A 9 14.46 -10.68 -5.16
C LEU A 9 14.31 -9.21 -5.57
N ALA A 10 15.42 -8.46 -5.57
CA ALA A 10 15.49 -7.08 -6.03
C ALA A 10 15.09 -6.94 -7.50
N ASN A 11 15.63 -7.78 -8.39
CA ASN A 11 15.28 -7.75 -9.82
C ASN A 11 13.81 -8.09 -10.06
N SER A 12 13.23 -9.00 -9.27
CA SER A 12 11.82 -9.38 -9.42
C SER A 12 10.87 -8.26 -9.02
N LEU A 13 11.18 -7.47 -7.98
CA LEU A 13 10.37 -6.32 -7.57
C LEU A 13 10.47 -5.17 -8.58
N GLN A 14 11.67 -4.93 -9.11
CA GLN A 14 11.89 -3.94 -10.17
C GLN A 14 11.07 -4.26 -11.42
N GLU A 15 11.11 -5.51 -11.89
CA GLU A 15 10.34 -5.96 -13.06
C GLU A 15 8.84 -5.83 -12.83
N GLU A 16 8.37 -6.22 -11.65
CA GLU A 16 6.97 -6.06 -11.28
C GLU A 16 6.55 -4.59 -11.24
N TYR A 17 7.37 -3.71 -10.65
CA TYR A 17 7.11 -2.28 -10.60
C TYR A 17 6.95 -1.68 -11.99
N GLN A 18 7.83 -2.01 -12.94
CA GLN A 18 7.75 -1.54 -14.33
C GLN A 18 6.44 -1.93 -15.03
N LYS A 19 5.79 -2.99 -14.57
CA LYS A 19 4.48 -3.42 -15.04
C LYS A 19 3.35 -2.63 -14.35
N ILE A 20 3.36 -2.59 -13.02
CA ILE A 20 2.23 -2.04 -12.25
C ILE A 20 2.16 -0.50 -12.28
N VAL A 21 3.30 0.19 -12.43
CA VAL A 21 3.38 1.65 -12.48
C VAL A 21 2.62 2.28 -13.66
N LYS A 22 2.34 1.48 -14.69
CA LYS A 22 1.59 1.87 -15.90
C LYS A 22 0.08 1.61 -15.79
N MET A 23 -0.35 0.91 -14.74
CA MET A 23 -1.75 0.57 -14.53
C MET A 23 -2.53 1.78 -14.01
N ASN A 24 -3.80 1.87 -14.38
CA ASN A 24 -4.73 2.74 -13.67
C ASN A 24 -5.16 2.10 -12.34
N TYR A 25 -5.90 2.85 -11.51
CA TYR A 25 -6.29 2.41 -10.17
C TYR A 25 -7.08 1.09 -10.18
N SER A 26 -8.07 0.96 -11.05
CA SER A 26 -8.91 -0.26 -11.14
C SER A 26 -8.13 -1.48 -11.63
N GLU A 27 -7.23 -1.28 -12.60
CA GLU A 27 -6.33 -2.33 -13.10
C GLU A 27 -5.39 -2.81 -12.00
N LEU A 28 -4.82 -1.87 -11.21
CA LEU A 28 -3.94 -2.22 -10.10
C LEU A 28 -4.69 -2.99 -9.01
N VAL A 29 -5.89 -2.55 -8.61
CA VAL A 29 -6.73 -3.28 -7.64
C VAL A 29 -7.01 -4.71 -8.12
N THR A 30 -7.37 -4.87 -9.40
CA THR A 30 -7.62 -6.21 -9.99
C THR A 30 -6.36 -7.06 -9.98
N TYR A 31 -5.22 -6.47 -10.33
CA TYR A 31 -3.92 -7.15 -10.30
C TYR A 31 -3.58 -7.65 -8.88
N LEU A 32 -3.75 -6.80 -7.87
CA LEU A 32 -3.44 -7.13 -6.47
C LEU A 32 -4.37 -8.22 -5.91
N ASN A 33 -5.67 -8.18 -6.24
CA ASN A 33 -6.61 -9.25 -5.89
C ASN A 33 -6.20 -10.60 -6.50
N ASN A 34 -5.74 -10.61 -7.74
CA ASN A 34 -5.23 -11.83 -8.40
C ASN A 34 -3.91 -12.30 -7.77
N LYS A 35 -3.07 -11.39 -7.33
CA LYS A 35 -1.75 -11.69 -6.76
C LYS A 35 -1.84 -12.26 -5.33
N TYR A 36 -2.66 -11.65 -4.48
CA TYR A 36 -2.68 -11.96 -3.04
C TYR A 36 -3.93 -12.72 -2.60
N GLY A 37 -4.94 -12.83 -3.47
CA GLY A 37 -6.24 -13.38 -3.16
C GLY A 37 -7.14 -12.40 -2.41
N PRO A 38 -8.43 -12.78 -2.21
CA PRO A 38 -9.41 -11.94 -1.54
C PRO A 38 -9.10 -11.79 -0.04
N VAL A 39 -9.49 -10.64 0.52
CA VAL A 39 -9.45 -10.42 1.96
C VAL A 39 -10.58 -11.24 2.61
N PRO A 40 -10.31 -12.11 3.62
CA PRO A 40 -11.27 -13.12 4.09
C PRO A 40 -12.34 -12.59 5.06
N GLY A 41 -12.40 -11.28 5.30
CA GLY A 41 -13.37 -10.68 6.23
C GLY A 41 -13.36 -9.16 6.19
N SER A 42 -14.31 -8.54 6.90
CA SER A 42 -14.41 -7.09 7.01
C SER A 42 -13.21 -6.48 7.76
N TYR A 43 -12.86 -5.22 7.43
CA TYR A 43 -11.74 -4.52 8.08
C TYR A 43 -12.01 -4.24 9.57
N PHE A 44 -13.18 -3.68 9.91
CA PHE A 44 -13.65 -3.63 11.29
C PHE A 44 -14.55 -4.84 11.57
N ARG A 45 -14.63 -5.23 12.86
CA ARG A 45 -15.43 -6.40 13.27
C ARG A 45 -16.94 -6.18 13.17
N THR A 46 -17.37 -4.94 13.32
CA THR A 46 -18.80 -4.55 13.34
C THR A 46 -18.98 -3.17 12.71
N PRO A 47 -20.21 -2.80 12.29
CA PRO A 47 -20.51 -1.49 11.74
C PRO A 47 -20.24 -0.30 12.69
N THR A 48 -20.03 -0.54 13.99
CA THR A 48 -19.62 0.51 14.93
C THR A 48 -18.14 0.89 14.80
N CYS A 49 -17.37 0.19 13.99
CA CYS A 49 -15.93 0.40 13.69
C CYS A 49 -15.02 0.51 14.95
N LYS A 50 -15.46 0.02 16.11
CA LYS A 50 -14.69 0.13 17.36
C LYS A 50 -13.45 -0.73 17.43
N SER A 51 -13.39 -1.82 16.68
CA SER A 51 -12.25 -2.74 16.70
C SER A 51 -11.93 -3.31 15.32
N LYS A 52 -10.66 -3.23 14.94
CA LYS A 52 -10.14 -3.82 13.71
C LYS A 52 -10.17 -5.35 13.78
N ASN A 53 -10.36 -5.99 12.63
CA ASN A 53 -10.40 -7.43 12.52
C ASN A 53 -8.97 -7.98 12.34
N SER A 54 -8.37 -8.47 13.42
CA SER A 54 -7.02 -9.04 13.37
C SER A 54 -6.90 -10.33 12.53
N LYS A 55 -8.03 -11.00 12.23
CA LYS A 55 -8.02 -12.24 11.42
C LYS A 55 -7.64 -12.02 9.96
N ILE A 56 -7.77 -10.79 9.46
CA ILE A 56 -7.38 -10.45 8.09
C ILE A 56 -5.94 -9.94 7.98
N THR A 57 -5.21 -9.84 9.10
CA THR A 57 -3.86 -9.26 9.12
C THR A 57 -2.85 -10.22 8.50
N ARG A 58 -2.08 -9.74 7.53
CA ARG A 58 -0.95 -10.43 6.89
C ARG A 58 0.36 -9.64 7.01
N SER A 59 0.52 -8.88 8.11
CA SER A 59 1.69 -8.03 8.35
C SER A 59 3.02 -8.79 8.43
N MET A 60 2.99 -10.07 8.85
CA MET A 60 4.18 -10.93 8.84
C MET A 60 4.60 -11.37 7.43
N GLU A 61 3.79 -11.10 6.42
CA GLU A 61 4.13 -11.23 4.99
C GLU A 61 4.53 -9.87 4.38
N GLY A 62 4.56 -8.79 5.18
CA GLY A 62 4.79 -7.41 4.73
C GLY A 62 3.59 -6.80 4.02
N LEU A 63 2.38 -7.35 4.23
CA LEU A 63 1.16 -6.89 3.57
C LEU A 63 0.31 -6.02 4.48
N GLU A 64 -0.29 -5.01 3.89
CA GLU A 64 -1.31 -4.14 4.46
C GLU A 64 -2.65 -4.39 3.75
N VAL A 65 -3.75 -3.95 4.36
CA VAL A 65 -5.08 -3.94 3.73
C VAL A 65 -5.38 -2.51 3.30
N HIS A 66 -5.68 -2.32 2.02
CA HIS A 66 -6.14 -1.06 1.44
C HIS A 66 -7.64 -1.13 1.16
N HIS A 67 -8.37 -0.05 1.45
CA HIS A 67 -9.78 0.10 1.10
C HIS A 67 -9.90 0.64 -0.33
N VAL A 68 -10.53 -0.11 -1.20
CA VAL A 68 -10.73 0.29 -2.61
C VAL A 68 -11.56 1.57 -2.71
N GLY A 69 -12.45 1.81 -1.76
CA GLY A 69 -13.28 3.00 -1.68
C GLY A 69 -12.56 4.28 -1.22
N GLU A 70 -11.26 4.24 -0.86
CA GLU A 70 -10.51 5.45 -0.46
C GLU A 70 -10.36 6.48 -1.59
N ASP A 71 -10.64 6.07 -2.82
CA ASP A 71 -10.85 6.98 -3.94
C ASP A 71 -12.05 7.96 -3.75
N LYS A 72 -13.03 7.60 -2.93
CA LYS A 72 -14.23 8.40 -2.63
C LYS A 72 -14.32 8.83 -1.17
N TYR A 73 -13.89 7.98 -0.27
CA TYR A 73 -13.99 8.15 1.17
C TYR A 73 -12.59 8.03 1.79
N PRO A 74 -11.89 9.14 2.05
CA PRO A 74 -10.52 9.09 2.53
C PRO A 74 -10.43 8.51 3.95
N ASN A 75 -9.31 7.85 4.29
CA ASN A 75 -9.00 7.37 5.64
C ASN A 75 -9.98 6.32 6.21
N LEU A 76 -10.51 5.42 5.41
CA LEU A 76 -11.44 4.38 5.84
C LEU A 76 -10.90 3.43 6.94
N SER A 77 -9.60 3.44 7.19
CA SER A 77 -8.95 2.70 8.28
C SER A 77 -9.05 3.40 9.65
N ASP A 78 -9.49 4.66 9.71
CA ASP A 78 -9.74 5.43 10.92
C ASP A 78 -11.25 5.44 11.24
N ILE A 79 -11.61 5.16 12.52
CA ILE A 79 -12.99 5.05 12.97
C ILE A 79 -13.83 6.30 12.64
N LYS A 80 -13.23 7.49 12.77
CA LYS A 80 -13.92 8.77 12.53
C LYS A 80 -14.43 8.88 11.09
N TYR A 81 -13.61 8.45 10.13
CA TYR A 81 -13.94 8.48 8.70
C TYR A 81 -14.76 7.26 8.29
N ALA A 82 -14.45 6.09 8.83
CA ALA A 82 -15.19 4.86 8.54
C ALA A 82 -16.69 4.99 8.90
N LEU A 83 -17.03 5.69 9.97
CA LEU A 83 -18.42 5.93 10.38
C LEU A 83 -19.17 6.92 9.48
N THR A 84 -18.50 7.67 8.63
CA THR A 84 -19.13 8.61 7.67
C THR A 84 -19.32 8.01 6.28
N ALA A 85 -18.78 6.81 6.04
CA ALA A 85 -18.91 6.07 4.81
C ALA A 85 -19.89 4.90 4.95
N PRO A 86 -20.44 4.37 3.84
CA PRO A 86 -21.21 3.14 3.85
C PRO A 86 -20.43 1.97 4.45
N TRP A 87 -21.13 1.12 5.25
CA TRP A 87 -20.48 -0.05 5.85
C TRP A 87 -19.89 -1.03 4.82
N GLU A 88 -20.46 -1.06 3.63
CA GLU A 88 -20.03 -1.88 2.50
C GLU A 88 -18.54 -1.66 2.17
N GLU A 89 -18.02 -0.43 2.38
CA GLU A 89 -16.61 -0.10 2.17
C GLU A 89 -15.65 -0.85 3.12
N GLN A 90 -16.19 -1.46 4.17
CA GLN A 90 -15.44 -2.27 5.13
C GLN A 90 -15.47 -3.77 4.81
N LEU A 91 -16.26 -4.18 3.79
CA LEU A 91 -16.46 -5.60 3.45
C LEU A 91 -15.35 -6.13 2.52
N PRO A 92 -15.16 -7.46 2.44
CA PRO A 92 -14.10 -8.11 1.67
C PRO A 92 -13.95 -7.63 0.22
N ASP A 93 -15.07 -7.44 -0.48
CA ASP A 93 -15.09 -7.03 -1.89
C ASP A 93 -14.59 -5.58 -2.12
N HIS A 94 -14.50 -4.79 -1.04
CA HIS A 94 -13.99 -3.43 -1.02
C HIS A 94 -12.59 -3.32 -0.41
N LEU A 95 -11.91 -4.45 -0.21
CA LEU A 95 -10.59 -4.52 0.40
C LEU A 95 -9.60 -5.25 -0.51
N VAL A 96 -8.35 -4.83 -0.51
CA VAL A 96 -7.27 -5.48 -1.23
C VAL A 96 -5.99 -5.53 -0.40
N TYR A 97 -5.26 -6.64 -0.50
CA TYR A 97 -3.90 -6.72 0.07
C TYR A 97 -2.89 -6.03 -0.84
N CYS A 98 -1.92 -5.37 -0.24
CA CYS A 98 -0.81 -4.75 -0.95
C CYS A 98 0.45 -4.70 -0.06
N ASN A 99 1.63 -4.74 -0.65
CA ASN A 99 2.87 -4.41 0.05
C ASN A 99 3.04 -2.88 0.14
N LEU A 100 4.10 -2.40 0.80
CA LEU A 100 4.32 -0.97 0.99
C LEU A 100 4.41 -0.20 -0.35
N LEU A 101 5.15 -0.72 -1.34
CA LEU A 101 5.34 -0.06 -2.63
C LEU A 101 4.02 0.04 -3.42
N GLU A 102 3.25 -1.04 -3.45
CA GLU A 102 1.94 -1.11 -4.08
C GLU A 102 0.93 -0.20 -3.39
N HIS A 103 0.98 -0.12 -2.05
CA HIS A 103 0.10 0.76 -1.27
C HIS A 103 0.40 2.24 -1.56
N ILE A 104 1.69 2.61 -1.63
CA ILE A 104 2.10 3.95 -2.05
C ILE A 104 1.60 4.24 -3.46
N LEU A 105 1.73 3.30 -4.40
CA LEU A 105 1.26 3.49 -5.78
C LEU A 105 -0.27 3.68 -5.85
N LEU A 106 -1.06 2.91 -5.09
CA LEU A 106 -2.52 3.10 -4.99
C LEU A 106 -2.86 4.53 -4.55
N HIS A 107 -2.22 5.04 -3.49
CA HIS A 107 -2.46 6.40 -3.02
C HIS A 107 -1.88 7.48 -3.95
N THR A 108 -0.81 7.18 -4.69
CA THR A 108 -0.31 8.04 -5.77
C THR A 108 -1.38 8.25 -6.84
N LEU A 109 -1.99 7.16 -7.31
CA LEU A 109 -3.05 7.21 -8.33
C LEU A 109 -4.30 7.95 -7.84
N ILE A 110 -4.68 7.77 -6.56
CA ILE A 110 -5.78 8.55 -5.94
C ILE A 110 -5.41 10.04 -5.89
N SER A 111 -4.19 10.38 -5.45
CA SER A 111 -3.72 11.78 -5.38
C SER A 111 -3.71 12.43 -6.75
N GLU A 112 -3.27 11.72 -7.78
CA GLU A 112 -3.25 12.22 -9.16
C GLU A 112 -4.63 12.47 -9.72
N LYS A 113 -5.59 11.60 -9.40
CA LYS A 113 -6.98 11.74 -9.83
C LYS A 113 -7.66 12.98 -9.20
N HIS A 114 -7.38 13.24 -7.93
CA HIS A 114 -8.04 14.31 -7.18
C HIS A 114 -7.23 15.62 -7.13
N GLY A 115 -5.98 15.62 -7.61
CA GLY A 115 -5.08 16.79 -7.55
C GLY A 115 -4.69 17.19 -6.12
N THR A 116 -4.80 16.28 -5.15
CA THR A 116 -4.54 16.56 -3.72
C THR A 116 -3.65 15.49 -3.11
N LEU A 117 -2.72 15.92 -2.22
CA LEU A 117 -1.90 14.98 -1.45
C LEU A 117 -2.77 14.23 -0.44
N GLN A 118 -2.77 12.91 -0.52
CA GLN A 118 -3.53 12.06 0.41
C GLN A 118 -2.85 12.01 1.79
N PRO A 119 -3.64 11.96 2.89
CA PRO A 119 -3.11 11.83 4.26
C PRO A 119 -2.17 10.64 4.46
N TYR A 120 -2.36 9.56 3.69
CA TYR A 120 -1.52 8.38 3.72
C TYR A 120 -0.02 8.69 3.61
N PHE A 121 0.37 9.63 2.74
CA PHE A 121 1.78 10.00 2.57
C PHE A 121 2.37 10.61 3.84
N SER A 122 1.62 11.41 4.58
CA SER A 122 2.06 11.95 5.86
C SER A 122 2.27 10.86 6.90
N PHE A 123 1.39 9.86 6.95
CA PHE A 123 1.52 8.74 7.89
C PHE A 123 2.67 7.79 7.55
N LYS A 124 3.05 7.67 6.28
CA LYS A 124 4.12 6.77 5.83
C LYS A 124 5.48 7.47 5.65
N ALA A 125 5.53 8.79 5.69
CA ALA A 125 6.77 9.55 5.46
C ALA A 125 7.91 9.11 6.38
N ASP A 126 7.65 8.92 7.66
CA ASP A 126 8.66 8.46 8.63
C ASP A 126 9.15 7.04 8.30
N LEU A 127 8.24 6.11 7.98
CA LEU A 127 8.61 4.74 7.60
C LEU A 127 9.45 4.72 6.32
N ILE A 128 9.08 5.49 5.31
CA ILE A 128 9.81 5.60 4.04
C ILE A 128 11.21 6.17 4.31
N ARG A 129 11.31 7.26 5.08
CA ARG A 129 12.59 7.86 5.48
C ARG A 129 13.47 6.86 6.22
N ASP A 130 12.91 6.11 7.16
CA ASP A 130 13.64 5.13 7.97
C ASP A 130 14.16 3.97 7.11
N ILE A 131 13.38 3.51 6.12
CA ILE A 131 13.82 2.50 5.14
C ILE A 131 14.96 3.05 4.28
N ILE A 132 14.84 4.28 3.76
CA ILE A 132 15.87 4.91 2.91
C ILE A 132 17.20 5.03 3.66
N ASN A 133 17.15 5.37 4.96
CA ASN A 133 18.33 5.58 5.80
C ASN A 133 18.81 4.31 6.54
N ASP A 134 18.33 3.13 6.18
CA ASP A 134 18.73 1.85 6.80
C ASP A 134 18.53 1.80 8.31
N TYR A 135 17.41 2.37 8.79
CA TYR A 135 17.07 2.32 10.21
C TYR A 135 16.88 0.88 10.70
N GLU A 136 17.39 0.57 11.89
CA GLU A 136 17.24 -0.76 12.50
C GLU A 136 15.87 -0.91 13.14
N PHE A 137 14.98 -1.68 12.49
CA PHE A 137 13.63 -1.92 12.97
C PHE A 137 13.59 -3.00 14.07
N LYS A 138 12.89 -2.70 15.16
CA LYS A 138 12.72 -3.62 16.29
C LYS A 138 11.54 -4.58 16.11
N ARG A 139 10.47 -4.13 15.44
CA ARG A 139 9.25 -4.93 15.24
C ARG A 139 9.43 -5.87 14.06
N GLU A 140 9.13 -7.16 14.23
CA GLU A 140 9.34 -8.19 13.21
C GLU A 140 8.66 -7.88 11.87
N TRP A 141 7.41 -7.44 11.88
CA TRP A 141 6.72 -7.09 10.65
C TRP A 141 7.39 -5.90 9.90
N LEU A 142 8.00 -4.94 10.60
CA LEU A 142 8.76 -3.86 9.98
C LEU A 142 10.08 -4.35 9.38
N LYS A 143 10.72 -5.35 9.99
CA LYS A 143 11.91 -6.01 9.42
C LYS A 143 11.55 -6.69 8.10
N VAL A 144 10.36 -7.31 8.01
CA VAL A 144 9.87 -7.91 6.76
C VAL A 144 9.67 -6.83 5.70
N VAL A 145 8.97 -5.75 6.00
CA VAL A 145 8.78 -4.61 5.07
C VAL A 145 10.13 -4.05 4.61
N TYR A 146 11.06 -3.80 5.55
CA TYR A 146 12.40 -3.32 5.22
C TYR A 146 13.14 -4.30 4.28
N SER A 147 13.09 -5.62 4.57
CA SER A 147 13.76 -6.62 3.74
C SER A 147 13.24 -6.68 2.30
N GLN A 148 11.97 -6.33 2.09
CA GLN A 148 11.37 -6.24 0.75
C GLN A 148 11.83 -4.99 -0.02
N MET A 149 12.08 -3.88 0.69
CA MET A 149 12.32 -2.56 0.09
C MET A 149 13.79 -2.15 0.03
N LYS A 150 14.66 -2.70 0.90
CA LYS A 150 16.05 -2.23 1.10
C LYS A 150 16.90 -2.20 -0.17
N ASP A 151 16.66 -3.12 -1.09
CA ASP A 151 17.42 -3.25 -2.35
C ASP A 151 16.72 -2.52 -3.53
N ASN A 152 15.61 -1.79 -3.26
CA ASN A 152 14.80 -1.07 -4.25
C ASN A 152 14.30 0.28 -3.69
N LYS A 153 15.11 0.97 -2.89
CA LYS A 153 14.75 2.24 -2.23
C LYS A 153 14.43 3.33 -3.23
N GLU A 154 15.08 3.30 -4.39
CA GLU A 154 14.84 4.24 -5.50
C GLU A 154 13.39 4.25 -5.98
N LEU A 155 12.69 3.10 -5.92
CA LEU A 155 11.28 3.02 -6.30
C LEU A 155 10.37 3.78 -5.31
N LEU A 156 10.70 3.74 -4.02
CA LEU A 156 9.99 4.52 -3.00
C LEU A 156 10.21 6.01 -3.21
N ILE A 157 11.44 6.42 -3.54
CA ILE A 157 11.80 7.82 -3.82
C ILE A 157 11.07 8.29 -5.09
N GLU A 158 11.10 7.51 -6.16
CA GLU A 158 10.41 7.82 -7.42
C GLU A 158 8.91 8.10 -7.20
N LEU A 159 8.20 7.23 -6.46
CA LEU A 159 6.78 7.43 -6.17
C LEU A 159 6.53 8.64 -5.28
N TYR A 160 7.38 8.87 -4.29
CA TYR A 160 7.28 10.03 -3.41
C TYR A 160 7.46 11.34 -4.18
N ASP A 161 8.46 11.40 -5.06
CA ASP A 161 8.73 12.56 -5.92
C ASP A 161 7.61 12.79 -6.94
N ARG A 162 7.05 11.72 -7.50
CA ARG A 162 5.92 11.77 -8.44
C ARG A 162 4.69 12.47 -7.82
N VAL A 163 4.40 12.19 -6.56
CA VAL A 163 3.29 12.82 -5.83
C VAL A 163 3.59 14.29 -5.53
N ASN A 164 4.81 14.59 -5.05
CA ASN A 164 5.21 15.94 -4.69
C ASN A 164 5.29 16.87 -5.90
N ALA A 165 5.84 16.40 -7.03
CA ALA A 165 5.93 17.18 -8.26
C ALA A 165 4.55 17.63 -8.77
N LYS A 166 3.53 16.75 -8.69
CA LYS A 166 2.16 17.11 -9.10
C LYS A 166 1.45 18.04 -8.12
N SER A 167 1.71 17.94 -6.83
CA SER A 167 1.14 18.86 -5.83
C SER A 167 1.66 20.29 -6.00
N LEU A 168 2.91 20.46 -6.46
CA LEU A 168 3.52 21.76 -6.74
C LEU A 168 3.03 22.40 -8.04
N LEU A 169 2.58 21.60 -9.01
CA LEU A 169 2.06 22.11 -10.29
C LEU A 169 0.61 22.59 -10.21
N ASN A 170 -0.10 22.28 -9.14
CA ASN A 170 -1.50 22.68 -8.89
C ASN A 170 -1.62 23.86 -7.89
N LEU A 171 -0.49 24.48 -7.50
CA LEU A 171 -0.42 25.73 -6.75
C LEU A 171 -0.19 26.91 -7.69
#